data_87d1961c7c3349e9161b293bca5c465c
#
_entry.id   87d1961c7c3349e9161b293bca5c465c
#
_cell.length_a   1.000
_cell.length_b   1.000
_cell.length_c   1.000
_cell.angle_alpha   90.00
_cell.angle_beta   90.00
_cell.angle_gamma   90.00
#
_symmetry.space_group_name_H-M   'P 1'
#
loop_
_entity.id
_entity.type
_entity.pdbx_description
1 polymer ?
#
loop_
_entity_poly.entity_id
_entity_poly.type
_entity_poly.pdbx_seq_one_letter_code
_entity_poly.pdbx_strand_id
1 'polypeptide(L)'
;AISRSAETYRSEMNKLASQLPEYSVVMEMYGVGESLGPQLMAEIGDVRRFERKQSLVAFAGIDPAPSESGNYCSRSNSTTKRGSPYLRRTLFNIMKVHLQRAPADEPVFQFMDKKRAEGKPYYVYMIAAGNKFLRRYYGKVMAYFSSLEDLPPVDMESTGLHHTK
;
A
#
# COMPACT_ATOMS: atom_id res chain seq x y z
N ALA A 1 -4.76 -2.82 30.75
CA ALA A 1 -3.31 -2.63 30.52
C ALA A 1 -2.91 -2.88 29.06
N ILE A 2 -3.25 -4.02 28.46
CA ILE A 2 -2.87 -4.39 27.06
C ILE A 2 -3.44 -3.42 26.04
N SER A 3 -4.68 -2.98 26.18
CA SER A 3 -5.31 -2.03 25.25
C SER A 3 -4.60 -0.67 25.24
N ARG A 4 -4.22 -0.18 26.40
CA ARG A 4 -3.53 1.11 26.55
C ARG A 4 -2.12 1.07 25.93
N SER A 5 -1.40 -0.04 26.08
CA SER A 5 -0.11 -0.26 25.45
C SER A 5 -0.22 -0.30 23.93
N ALA A 6 -1.24 -0.98 23.39
CA ALA A 6 -1.48 -1.05 21.95
C ALA A 6 -1.78 0.32 21.32
N GLU A 7 -2.56 1.16 22.02
CA GLU A 7 -2.82 2.54 21.57
C GLU A 7 -1.57 3.40 21.58
N THR A 8 -0.74 3.27 22.61
CA THR A 8 0.55 3.98 22.69
C THR A 8 1.45 3.61 21.52
N TYR A 9 1.60 2.31 21.22
CA TYR A 9 2.42 1.87 20.07
C TYR A 9 1.86 2.33 18.74
N ARG A 10 0.55 2.34 18.55
CA ARG A 10 -0.07 2.87 17.32
C ARG A 10 0.20 4.36 17.15
N SER A 11 0.08 5.13 18.23
CA SER A 11 0.37 6.56 18.24
C SER A 11 1.83 6.83 17.87
N GLU A 12 2.77 6.10 18.47
CA GLU A 12 4.20 6.24 18.14
C GLU A 12 4.50 5.82 16.70
N MET A 13 3.91 4.73 16.22
CA MET A 13 4.07 4.32 14.81
C MET A 13 3.55 5.40 13.85
N ASN A 14 2.39 5.99 14.13
CA ASN A 14 1.84 7.05 13.30
C ASN A 14 2.71 8.31 13.33
N LYS A 15 3.22 8.67 14.50
CA LYS A 15 4.16 9.78 14.66
C LYS A 15 5.44 9.59 13.86
N LEU A 16 6.03 8.40 13.89
CA LEU A 16 7.21 8.07 13.08
C LEU A 16 6.90 8.08 11.59
N ALA A 17 5.79 7.47 11.19
CA ALA A 17 5.37 7.42 9.79
C ALA A 17 5.09 8.83 9.23
N SER A 18 4.52 9.74 10.04
CA SER A 18 4.23 11.11 9.62
C SER A 18 5.45 11.95 9.28
N GLN A 19 6.65 11.50 9.68
CA GLN A 19 7.92 12.12 9.33
C GLN A 19 8.45 11.69 7.95
N LEU A 20 7.88 10.65 7.36
CA LEU A 20 8.27 10.17 6.03
C LEU A 20 7.62 11.04 4.94
N PRO A 21 8.36 11.38 3.88
CA PRO A 21 7.87 12.30 2.85
C PRO A 21 6.60 11.79 2.15
N GLU A 22 6.48 10.49 1.94
CA GLU A 22 5.34 9.87 1.26
C GLU A 22 4.09 9.68 2.14
N TYR A 23 4.15 10.01 3.43
CA TYR A 23 3.05 9.79 4.37
C TYR A 23 1.71 10.37 3.89
N SER A 24 1.72 11.63 3.44
CA SER A 24 0.49 12.29 2.98
C SER A 24 -0.15 11.57 1.80
N VAL A 25 0.66 11.13 0.83
CA VAL A 25 0.19 10.40 -0.36
C VAL A 25 -0.38 9.04 0.02
N VAL A 26 0.25 8.34 0.96
CA VAL A 26 -0.24 7.05 1.46
C VAL A 26 -1.56 7.22 2.20
N MET A 27 -1.67 8.23 3.05
CA MET A 27 -2.88 8.48 3.86
C MET A 27 -4.09 8.94 3.02
N GLU A 28 -3.87 9.44 1.81
CA GLU A 28 -4.94 9.75 0.85
C GLU A 28 -5.57 8.49 0.23
N MET A 29 -4.91 7.35 0.32
CA MET A 29 -5.44 6.11 -0.23
C MET A 29 -6.60 5.59 0.62
N TYR A 30 -7.69 5.21 -0.05
CA TYR A 30 -8.88 4.73 0.64
C TYR A 30 -8.58 3.46 1.47
N GLY A 31 -9.18 3.42 2.66
CA GLY A 31 -9.05 2.26 3.56
C GLY A 31 -7.76 2.21 4.38
N VAL A 32 -6.86 3.18 4.23
CA VAL A 32 -5.56 3.20 4.87
C VAL A 32 -5.72 3.98 6.19
N GLY A 33 -6.15 4.52 6.86
CA GLY A 33 -6.25 5.24 8.13
C GLY A 33 -4.96 5.21 8.96
N GLU A 34 -4.98 5.92 10.08
CA GLU A 34 -3.83 6.13 10.97
C GLU A 34 -3.24 4.86 11.60
N SER A 35 -4.00 3.76 11.59
CA SER A 35 -3.51 2.47 12.08
C SER A 35 -2.89 1.62 10.97
N LEU A 36 -3.57 1.50 9.83
CA LEU A 36 -3.13 0.64 8.73
C LEU A 36 -2.08 1.32 7.83
N GLY A 37 -2.10 2.64 7.71
CA GLY A 37 -1.12 3.39 6.96
C GLY A 37 0.31 3.21 7.44
N PRO A 38 0.60 3.49 8.72
CA PRO A 38 1.93 3.26 9.29
C PRO A 38 2.37 1.79 9.21
N GLN A 39 1.46 0.83 9.43
CA GLN A 39 1.77 -0.59 9.25
C GLN A 39 2.15 -0.91 7.81
N LEU A 40 1.37 -0.42 6.85
CA LEU A 40 1.65 -0.61 5.42
C LEU A 40 3.02 -0.03 5.03
N MET A 41 3.32 1.18 5.47
CA MET A 41 4.60 1.86 5.21
C MET A 41 5.77 1.12 5.86
N ALA A 42 5.62 0.64 7.09
CA ALA A 42 6.65 -0.12 7.80
C ALA A 42 6.97 -1.45 7.11
N GLU A 43 5.95 -2.15 6.61
CA GLU A 43 6.11 -3.45 5.94
C GLU A 43 6.71 -3.30 4.53
N ILE A 44 6.34 -2.28 3.79
CA ILE A 44 6.87 -2.02 2.45
C ILE A 44 8.27 -1.40 2.53
N GLY A 45 8.50 -0.49 3.48
CA GLY A 45 9.70 0.33 3.55
C GLY A 45 9.80 1.28 2.37
N ASP A 46 11.01 1.59 1.94
CA ASP A 46 11.21 2.45 0.77
C ASP A 46 10.77 1.74 -0.50
N VAL A 47 9.73 2.28 -1.13
CA VAL A 47 9.15 1.69 -2.35
C VAL A 47 10.15 1.65 -3.52
N ARG A 48 11.15 2.54 -3.53
CA ARG A 48 12.18 2.62 -4.58
C ARG A 48 13.13 1.42 -4.60
N ARG A 49 13.15 0.60 -3.54
CA ARG A 49 13.88 -0.68 -3.52
C ARG A 49 13.29 -1.74 -4.45
N PHE A 50 12.06 -1.54 -4.93
CA PHE A 50 11.41 -2.43 -5.88
C PHE A 50 11.54 -1.87 -7.28
N GLU A 51 12.16 -2.61 -8.20
CA GLU A 51 12.33 -2.18 -9.59
C GLU A 51 11.01 -1.88 -10.29
N ARG A 52 9.96 -2.61 -9.93
CA ARG A 52 8.64 -2.53 -10.56
C ARG A 52 7.53 -2.95 -9.60
N LYS A 53 6.31 -2.53 -9.93
CA LYS A 53 5.10 -2.85 -9.14
C LYS A 53 4.88 -4.34 -8.92
N GLN A 54 5.29 -5.20 -9.87
CA GLN A 54 5.21 -6.65 -9.76
C GLN A 54 6.11 -7.20 -8.66
N SER A 55 7.29 -6.60 -8.46
CA SER A 55 8.21 -7.00 -7.39
C SER A 55 7.62 -6.73 -6.01
N LEU A 56 6.90 -5.62 -5.84
CA LEU A 56 6.15 -5.34 -4.60
C LEU A 56 5.02 -6.35 -4.37
N VAL A 57 4.28 -6.71 -5.41
CA VAL A 57 3.20 -7.72 -5.34
C VAL A 57 3.77 -9.09 -4.95
N ALA A 58 4.89 -9.49 -5.54
CA ALA A 58 5.60 -10.74 -5.20
C ALA A 58 6.12 -10.72 -3.76
N PHE A 59 6.64 -9.58 -3.29
CA PHE A 59 7.05 -9.39 -1.89
C PHE A 59 5.89 -9.56 -0.91
N ALA A 60 4.68 -9.17 -1.27
CA ALA A 60 3.48 -9.44 -0.47
C ALA A 60 3.02 -10.91 -0.56
N GLY A 61 3.52 -11.67 -1.54
CA GLY A 61 3.16 -13.07 -1.77
C GLY A 61 1.70 -13.25 -2.21
N ILE A 62 1.16 -12.29 -2.93
CA ILE A 62 -0.21 -12.30 -3.48
C ILE A 62 -0.25 -12.36 -5.00
N ASP A 63 0.90 -12.59 -5.62
CA ASP A 63 1.00 -12.89 -7.03
C ASP A 63 0.41 -14.27 -7.32
N PRO A 64 -0.23 -14.45 -8.48
CA PRO A 64 -0.67 -15.78 -8.89
C PRO A 64 0.55 -16.69 -9.05
N ALA A 65 0.44 -17.92 -8.52
CA ALA A 65 1.48 -18.92 -8.75
C ALA A 65 1.65 -19.15 -10.26
N PRO A 66 2.89 -19.24 -10.77
CA PRO A 66 3.11 -19.62 -12.16
C PRO A 66 2.43 -20.97 -12.42
N SER A 67 1.59 -21.03 -13.45
CA SER A 67 1.04 -22.30 -13.90
C SER A 67 2.16 -23.09 -14.59
N GLU A 68 2.88 -23.88 -13.80
CA GLU A 68 3.84 -24.84 -14.36
C GLU A 68 3.09 -26.07 -14.84
N SER A 69 2.73 -26.07 -16.09
CA SER A 69 2.75 -27.20 -17.02
C SER A 69 1.77 -26.99 -18.16
N GLY A 70 2.24 -27.25 -19.37
CA GLY A 70 1.46 -27.19 -20.58
C GLY A 70 0.12 -27.94 -20.46
N ASN A 71 -0.94 -27.32 -20.98
CA ASN A 71 -2.28 -27.85 -21.20
C ASN A 71 -3.24 -28.06 -20.02
N TYR A 72 -2.94 -27.67 -18.79
CA TYR A 72 -3.95 -27.64 -17.72
C TYR A 72 -4.19 -26.21 -17.24
N CYS A 73 -5.22 -25.56 -17.75
CA CYS A 73 -5.73 -24.32 -17.19
C CYS A 73 -6.35 -24.61 -15.82
N SER A 74 -5.57 -24.51 -14.76
CA SER A 74 -6.12 -24.52 -13.42
C SER A 74 -7.05 -23.33 -13.23
N ARG A 75 -8.31 -23.56 -12.91
CA ARG A 75 -9.33 -22.53 -12.64
C ARG A 75 -9.08 -21.74 -11.37
N SER A 76 -8.05 -22.05 -10.61
CA SER A 76 -7.66 -21.35 -9.39
C SER A 76 -6.16 -21.48 -9.18
N ASN A 77 -5.42 -20.45 -9.57
CA ASN A 77 -4.03 -20.34 -9.18
C ASN A 77 -3.96 -19.91 -7.71
N SER A 78 -3.46 -20.81 -6.85
CA SER A 78 -3.14 -20.42 -5.48
C SER A 78 -2.05 -19.35 -5.46
N THR A 79 -2.11 -18.43 -4.52
CA THR A 79 -1.06 -17.44 -4.31
C THR A 79 0.21 -18.11 -3.81
N THR A 80 1.37 -17.58 -4.18
CA THR A 80 2.68 -18.15 -3.81
C THR A 80 2.92 -18.17 -2.31
N LYS A 81 2.34 -17.23 -1.56
CA LYS A 81 2.52 -17.02 -0.12
C LYS A 81 4.00 -16.94 0.33
N ARG A 82 4.93 -16.80 -0.60
CA ARG A 82 6.38 -16.74 -0.32
C ARG A 82 6.85 -15.41 0.26
N GLY A 83 6.01 -14.37 0.20
CA GLY A 83 6.34 -13.02 0.65
C GLY A 83 5.99 -12.77 2.12
N SER A 84 6.00 -11.48 2.51
CA SER A 84 5.70 -11.04 3.87
C SER A 84 4.27 -11.39 4.31
N PRO A 85 4.10 -12.23 5.33
CA PRO A 85 2.77 -12.51 5.88
C PRO A 85 2.17 -11.29 6.58
N TYR A 86 3.00 -10.39 7.11
CA TYR A 86 2.57 -9.17 7.77
C TYR A 86 1.98 -8.17 6.78
N LEU A 87 2.65 -7.97 5.65
CA LEU A 87 2.13 -7.13 4.56
C LEU A 87 0.81 -7.70 4.02
N ARG A 88 0.71 -9.01 3.79
CA ARG A 88 -0.55 -9.66 3.39
C ARG A 88 -1.68 -9.39 4.37
N ARG A 89 -1.41 -9.53 5.68
CA ARG A 89 -2.39 -9.28 6.73
C ARG A 89 -2.88 -7.83 6.71
N THR A 90 -1.96 -6.88 6.60
CA THR A 90 -2.30 -5.45 6.52
C THR A 90 -3.14 -5.15 5.29
N LEU A 91 -2.77 -5.69 4.13
CA LEU A 91 -3.56 -5.58 2.89
C LEU A 91 -4.96 -6.18 3.04
N PHE A 92 -5.08 -7.35 3.66
CA PHE A 92 -6.38 -7.96 3.92
C PHE A 92 -7.27 -7.08 4.78
N ASN A 93 -6.71 -6.43 5.80
CA ASN A 93 -7.45 -5.50 6.64
C ASN A 93 -7.91 -4.25 5.85
N ILE A 94 -7.07 -3.72 4.98
CA ILE A 94 -7.45 -2.62 4.07
C ILE A 94 -8.57 -3.06 3.12
N MET A 95 -8.47 -4.24 2.55
CA MET A 95 -9.52 -4.79 1.66
C MET A 95 -10.84 -5.04 2.39
N LYS A 96 -10.80 -5.43 3.67
CA LYS A 96 -12.02 -5.52 4.50
C LYS A 96 -12.69 -4.15 4.65
N VAL A 97 -11.93 -3.08 4.81
CA VAL A 97 -12.50 -1.72 4.85
C VAL A 97 -13.21 -1.38 3.55
N HIS A 98 -12.59 -1.68 2.39
CA HIS A 98 -13.24 -1.50 1.09
C HIS A 98 -14.55 -2.29 0.98
N LEU A 99 -14.54 -3.55 1.39
CA LEU A 99 -15.71 -4.42 1.32
C LEU A 99 -16.85 -3.93 2.23
N GLN A 100 -16.51 -3.49 3.44
CA GLN A 100 -17.50 -3.04 4.43
C GLN A 100 -18.11 -1.67 4.08
N ARG A 101 -17.29 -0.76 3.57
CA ARG A 101 -17.74 0.60 3.27
C ARG A 101 -18.27 0.79 1.86
N ALA A 102 -17.96 -0.13 0.96
CA ALA A 102 -18.42 -0.17 -0.42
C ALA A 102 -18.36 1.19 -1.16
N PRO A 103 -17.19 1.85 -1.24
CA PRO A 103 -17.08 3.19 -1.85
C PRO A 103 -17.25 3.09 -3.36
N ALA A 104 -18.40 3.52 -3.88
CA ALA A 104 -18.81 3.32 -5.28
C ALA A 104 -17.81 3.88 -6.31
N ASP A 105 -17.15 4.99 -5.99
CA ASP A 105 -16.24 5.71 -6.90
C ASP A 105 -14.77 5.29 -6.72
N GLU A 106 -14.47 4.34 -5.82
CA GLU A 106 -13.09 3.93 -5.55
C GLU A 106 -12.68 2.78 -6.49
N PRO A 107 -11.59 2.94 -7.27
CA PRO A 107 -11.22 1.99 -8.32
C PRO A 107 -10.84 0.58 -7.84
N VAL A 108 -10.32 0.45 -6.60
CA VAL A 108 -9.99 -0.87 -6.02
C VAL A 108 -11.28 -1.59 -5.62
N PHE A 109 -12.21 -0.86 -5.01
CA PHE A 109 -13.52 -1.41 -4.68
C PHE A 109 -14.31 -1.81 -5.94
N GLN A 110 -14.35 -0.95 -6.96
CA GLN A 110 -15.02 -1.27 -8.22
C GLN A 110 -14.47 -2.56 -8.84
N PHE A 111 -13.15 -2.74 -8.79
CA PHE A 111 -12.53 -3.97 -9.28
C PHE A 111 -12.88 -5.18 -8.41
N MET A 112 -12.87 -5.02 -7.09
CA MET A 112 -13.29 -6.06 -6.13
C MET A 112 -14.73 -6.50 -6.39
N ASP A 113 -15.64 -5.54 -6.51
CA ASP A 113 -17.06 -5.78 -6.71
C ASP A 113 -17.34 -6.46 -8.06
N LYS A 114 -16.63 -6.03 -9.12
CA LYS A 114 -16.68 -6.71 -10.41
C LYS A 114 -16.30 -8.20 -10.28
N LYS A 115 -15.19 -8.51 -9.60
CA LYS A 115 -14.75 -9.90 -9.39
C LYS A 115 -15.74 -10.70 -8.55
N ARG A 116 -16.36 -10.08 -7.58
CA ARG A 116 -17.42 -10.66 -6.77
C ARG A 116 -18.67 -10.96 -7.61
N ALA A 117 -19.07 -10.02 -8.47
CA ALA A 117 -20.19 -10.19 -9.39
C ALA A 117 -19.94 -11.30 -10.44
N GLU A 118 -18.69 -11.53 -10.83
CA GLU A 118 -18.27 -12.66 -11.68
C GLU A 118 -18.37 -14.03 -10.95
N GLY A 119 -18.81 -14.06 -9.69
CA GLY A 119 -18.93 -15.28 -8.89
C GLY A 119 -17.61 -15.81 -8.33
N LYS A 120 -16.57 -15.00 -8.26
CA LYS A 120 -15.29 -15.41 -7.67
C LYS A 120 -15.43 -15.61 -6.16
N PRO A 121 -14.77 -16.64 -5.57
CA PRO A 121 -14.74 -16.84 -4.12
C PRO A 121 -14.14 -15.66 -3.37
N TYR A 122 -14.50 -15.52 -2.08
CA TYR A 122 -14.08 -14.44 -1.20
C TYR A 122 -12.58 -14.16 -1.26
N TYR A 123 -11.74 -15.17 -1.04
CA TYR A 123 -10.29 -14.97 -1.04
C TYR A 123 -9.75 -14.56 -2.41
N VAL A 124 -10.36 -15.02 -3.48
CA VAL A 124 -9.92 -14.70 -4.84
C VAL A 124 -10.14 -13.22 -5.15
N TYR A 125 -11.34 -12.69 -4.88
CA TYR A 125 -11.58 -11.26 -5.14
C TYR A 125 -10.84 -10.33 -4.14
N MET A 126 -10.64 -10.76 -2.90
CA MET A 126 -9.87 -10.00 -1.91
C MET A 126 -8.38 -9.91 -2.30
N ILE A 127 -7.78 -11.01 -2.73
CA ILE A 127 -6.39 -11.04 -3.20
C ILE A 127 -6.21 -10.24 -4.49
N ALA A 128 -7.13 -10.37 -5.44
CA ALA A 128 -7.12 -9.61 -6.68
C ALA A 128 -7.20 -8.10 -6.42
N ALA A 129 -8.06 -7.69 -5.49
CA ALA A 129 -8.16 -6.30 -5.06
C ALA A 129 -6.89 -5.80 -4.34
N GLY A 130 -6.31 -6.63 -3.47
CA GLY A 130 -5.03 -6.32 -2.79
C GLY A 130 -3.88 -6.15 -3.79
N ASN A 131 -3.82 -6.98 -4.83
CA ASN A 131 -2.86 -6.82 -5.93
C ASN A 131 -3.05 -5.48 -6.65
N LYS A 132 -4.29 -5.12 -6.99
CA LYS A 132 -4.60 -3.83 -7.61
C LYS A 132 -4.24 -2.67 -6.68
N PHE A 133 -4.51 -2.78 -5.39
CA PHE A 133 -4.16 -1.77 -4.38
C PHE A 133 -2.65 -1.55 -4.34
N LEU A 134 -1.82 -2.60 -4.24
CA LEU A 134 -0.37 -2.46 -4.20
C LEU A 134 0.22 -1.84 -5.47
N ARG A 135 -0.33 -2.17 -6.64
CA ARG A 135 0.09 -1.54 -7.90
C ARG A 135 -0.21 -0.05 -7.92
N ARG A 136 -1.35 0.36 -7.36
CA ARG A 136 -1.72 1.77 -7.21
C ARG A 136 -0.83 2.46 -6.18
N TYR A 137 -0.57 1.81 -5.05
CA TYR A 137 0.36 2.29 -4.04
C TYR A 137 1.74 2.59 -4.65
N TYR A 138 2.31 1.61 -5.32
CA TYR A 138 3.60 1.76 -6.01
C TYR A 138 3.59 2.95 -6.98
N GLY A 139 2.59 3.04 -7.84
CA GLY A 139 2.50 4.13 -8.81
C GLY A 139 2.37 5.51 -8.17
N LYS A 140 1.52 5.65 -7.16
CA LYS A 140 1.32 6.93 -6.46
C LYS A 140 2.59 7.40 -5.71
N VAL A 141 3.22 6.50 -4.97
CA VAL A 141 4.41 6.83 -4.17
C VAL A 141 5.62 7.10 -5.08
N MET A 142 5.80 6.31 -6.14
CA MET A 142 6.88 6.56 -7.12
C MET A 142 6.67 7.89 -7.85
N ALA A 143 5.46 8.22 -8.26
CA ALA A 143 5.14 9.51 -8.88
C ALA A 143 5.42 10.69 -7.93
N TYR A 144 5.12 10.52 -6.66
CA TYR A 144 5.44 11.51 -5.63
C TYR A 144 6.95 11.73 -5.50
N PHE A 145 7.75 10.67 -5.40
CA PHE A 145 9.21 10.81 -5.34
C PHE A 145 9.79 11.45 -6.60
N SER A 146 9.32 11.08 -7.78
CA SER A 146 9.72 11.73 -9.03
C SER A 146 9.40 13.23 -9.03
N SER A 147 8.25 13.63 -8.50
CA SER A 147 7.88 15.05 -8.41
C SER A 147 8.78 15.85 -7.46
N LEU A 148 9.37 15.21 -6.44
CA LEU A 148 10.33 15.85 -5.54
C LEU A 148 11.69 16.09 -6.22
N GLU A 149 12.11 15.18 -7.11
CA GLU A 149 13.35 15.30 -7.87
C GLU A 149 13.28 16.42 -8.93
N ASP A 150 12.10 16.70 -9.44
CA ASP A 150 11.85 17.76 -10.42
C ASP A 150 11.73 19.17 -9.81
N LEU A 151 11.74 19.30 -8.46
CA LEU A 151 11.72 20.60 -7.81
C LEU A 151 13.09 21.30 -7.94
N PRO A 152 13.11 22.60 -8.32
CA PRO A 152 14.36 23.35 -8.35
C PRO A 152 15.00 23.37 -6.94
N PRO A 153 16.34 23.39 -6.85
CA PRO A 153 17.01 23.48 -5.57
C PRO A 153 16.51 24.73 -4.81
N VAL A 154 16.15 24.54 -3.54
CA VAL A 154 15.72 25.63 -2.69
C VAL A 154 16.93 26.55 -2.49
N ASP A 155 16.88 27.76 -3.02
CA ASP A 155 17.89 28.79 -2.79
C ASP A 155 17.95 29.11 -1.29
N MET A 156 18.94 28.59 -0.59
CA MET A 156 19.19 28.84 0.83
C MET A 156 19.80 30.25 1.09
N GLU A 157 19.76 31.15 0.11
CA GLU A 157 20.40 32.47 0.18
C GLU A 157 19.45 33.61 0.56
N SER A 158 18.37 33.43 1.29
CA SER A 158 17.55 34.57 1.73
C SER A 158 17.31 34.67 3.25
N THR A 159 18.23 34.18 4.07
CA THR A 159 18.29 34.57 5.49
C THR A 159 19.49 35.45 5.73
N GLY A 160 19.53 36.57 5.02
CA GLY A 160 20.47 37.67 5.34
C GLY A 160 20.08 38.31 6.66
N LEU A 161 20.79 37.98 7.69
CA LEU A 161 20.85 38.72 8.96
C LEU A 161 21.32 40.15 8.67
N HIS A 162 20.40 41.11 8.62
CA HIS A 162 20.75 42.52 8.76
C HIS A 162 21.24 42.75 10.20
N HIS A 163 22.53 42.76 10.37
CA HIS A 163 23.16 43.42 11.50
C HIS A 163 23.13 44.92 11.25
N THR A 164 22.25 45.60 11.95
CA THR A 164 22.30 47.06 12.08
C THR A 164 23.32 47.41 13.14
N LYS A 165 24.25 48.28 12.76
CA LYS A 165 25.19 48.97 13.66
C LYS A 165 24.44 49.93 14.59
#